data_d8082952a328cf9b8f7d670e2d946a7b
#
_entry.id   d8082952a328cf9b8f7d670e2d946a7b
#
_cell.length_a   1.000
_cell.length_b   1.000
_cell.length_c   1.000
_cell.angle_alpha   90.00
_cell.angle_beta   90.00
_cell.angle_gamma   90.00
#
_symmetry.space_group_name_H-M   'P 1'
#
loop_
_entity.id
_entity.type
_entity.pdbx_description
1 polymer ?
#
loop_
_entity_poly.entity_id
_entity_poly.type
_entity_poly.pdbx_seq_one_letter_code
_entity_poly.pdbx_strand_id
1 'polypeptide(L)'
;MLEIGLFHNGASSLPVITNKNGVTFNDGTLAEVHQAAQATLVNQVRQGILAEKLGFQSFWLTEHHFQPEGAEMSPNPLMVQMSVAAHTKRIRLGQAANIIVWHHPVRLAEQIALLDVISGGRVECGI
;
A
#
# COMPACT_ATOMS: atom_id res chain seq x y z
N MET A 1 24.44 0.84 11.77
CA MET A 1 24.28 1.22 10.35
C MET A 1 22.92 1.88 10.23
N LEU A 2 22.76 2.97 9.50
CA LEU A 2 21.47 3.62 9.27
C LEU A 2 20.62 2.73 8.34
N GLU A 3 19.40 2.40 8.74
CA GLU A 3 18.43 1.71 7.88
C GLU A 3 17.57 2.74 7.17
N ILE A 4 17.40 2.58 5.86
CA ILE A 4 16.61 3.49 5.02
C ILE A 4 15.46 2.69 4.40
N GLY A 5 14.24 3.10 4.73
CA GLY A 5 13.02 2.56 4.14
C GLY A 5 12.40 3.51 3.11
N LEU A 6 11.63 2.96 2.19
CA LEU A 6 10.77 3.70 1.27
C LEU A 6 9.32 3.60 1.75
N PHE A 7 8.64 4.72 1.80
CA PHE A 7 7.22 4.82 2.18
C PHE A 7 6.38 5.28 0.98
N HIS A 8 5.21 4.66 0.79
CA HIS A 8 4.30 4.97 -0.31
C HIS A 8 2.85 4.95 0.17
N ASN A 9 2.12 6.05 -0.03
CA ASN A 9 0.74 6.21 0.42
C ASN A 9 -0.34 5.86 -0.63
N GLY A 10 0.03 5.56 -1.87
CA GLY A 10 -0.92 5.17 -2.91
C GLY A 10 -1.75 6.32 -3.50
N ALA A 11 -1.25 7.54 -3.48
CA ALA A 11 -1.95 8.69 -4.04
C ALA A 11 -2.21 8.51 -5.55
N SER A 12 -3.41 8.92 -5.98
CA SER A 12 -3.80 8.96 -7.39
C SER A 12 -3.08 10.08 -8.14
N SER A 13 -2.88 9.89 -9.43
CA SER A 13 -2.35 10.92 -10.33
C SER A 13 -3.43 11.88 -10.87
N LEU A 14 -4.70 11.63 -10.61
CA LEU A 14 -5.79 12.50 -11.04
C LEU A 14 -5.89 13.76 -10.17
N PRO A 15 -6.35 14.88 -10.74
CA PRO A 15 -6.70 16.05 -9.94
C PRO A 15 -7.72 15.70 -8.86
N VAL A 16 -7.66 16.41 -7.77
CA VAL A 16 -8.58 16.24 -6.64
C VAL A 16 -9.44 17.47 -6.52
N ILE A 17 -10.76 17.29 -6.43
CA ILE A 17 -11.73 18.36 -6.25
C ILE A 17 -12.56 18.15 -4.99
N THR A 18 -13.00 19.25 -4.39
CA THR A 18 -13.88 19.22 -3.22
C THR A 18 -15.25 19.76 -3.60
N ASN A 19 -16.30 19.00 -3.36
CA ASN A 19 -17.66 19.43 -3.61
C ASN A 19 -18.15 20.43 -2.56
N LYS A 20 -19.34 20.99 -2.78
CA LYS A 20 -19.97 21.96 -1.88
C LYS A 20 -20.25 21.44 -0.45
N ASN A 21 -20.22 20.13 -0.25
CA ASN A 21 -20.42 19.48 1.05
C ASN A 21 -19.08 19.17 1.75
N GLY A 22 -17.95 19.63 1.22
CA GLY A 22 -16.62 19.38 1.79
C GLY A 22 -16.05 17.99 1.49
N VAL A 23 -16.69 17.21 0.61
CA VAL A 23 -16.18 15.87 0.23
C VAL A 23 -15.19 16.01 -0.91
N THR A 24 -14.01 15.45 -0.72
CA THR A 24 -12.91 15.46 -1.68
C THR A 24 -12.88 14.13 -2.46
N PHE A 25 -12.68 14.20 -3.77
CA PHE A 25 -12.63 13.02 -4.64
C PHE A 25 -11.81 13.30 -5.90
N ASN A 26 -11.44 12.26 -6.62
CA ASN A 26 -10.75 12.40 -7.91
C ASN A 26 -11.64 13.06 -8.95
N ASP A 27 -11.12 14.06 -9.64
CA ASP A 27 -11.78 14.67 -10.80
C ASP A 27 -11.52 13.82 -12.04
N GLY A 28 -12.53 13.12 -12.48
CA GLY A 28 -12.47 12.27 -13.65
C GLY A 28 -13.70 11.39 -13.83
N THR A 29 -13.85 10.83 -15.00
CA THR A 29 -14.83 9.78 -15.28
C THR A 29 -14.52 8.50 -14.52
N LEU A 30 -15.49 7.64 -14.34
CA LEU A 30 -15.29 6.33 -13.70
C LEU A 30 -14.15 5.52 -14.37
N ALA A 31 -14.04 5.59 -15.71
CA ALA A 31 -13.00 4.90 -16.46
C ALA A 31 -11.59 5.46 -16.14
N GLU A 32 -11.45 6.77 -16.06
CA GLU A 32 -10.18 7.43 -15.70
C GLU A 32 -9.78 7.13 -14.25
N VAL A 33 -10.74 7.19 -13.32
CA VAL A 33 -10.49 6.82 -11.92
C VAL A 33 -10.05 5.35 -11.82
N HIS A 34 -10.71 4.43 -12.53
CA HIS A 34 -10.33 3.02 -12.56
C HIS A 34 -8.92 2.82 -13.15
N GLN A 35 -8.59 3.52 -14.23
CA GLN A 35 -7.25 3.50 -14.82
C GLN A 35 -6.17 4.04 -13.87
N ALA A 36 -6.46 5.15 -13.18
CA ALA A 36 -5.54 5.73 -12.20
C ALA A 36 -5.33 4.79 -11.00
N ALA A 37 -6.40 4.15 -10.51
CA ALA A 37 -6.30 3.14 -9.44
C ALA A 37 -5.42 1.96 -9.85
N GLN A 38 -5.64 1.42 -11.04
CA GLN A 38 -4.81 0.34 -11.58
C GLN A 38 -3.34 0.76 -11.69
N ALA A 39 -3.08 1.94 -12.26
CA ALA A 39 -1.72 2.46 -12.40
C ALA A 39 -1.03 2.65 -11.04
N THR A 40 -1.73 3.20 -10.05
CA THR A 40 -1.23 3.40 -8.70
C THR A 40 -0.83 2.07 -8.04
N LEU A 41 -1.72 1.09 -8.04
CA LEU A 41 -1.45 -0.22 -7.42
C LEU A 41 -0.32 -0.98 -8.11
N VAL A 42 -0.29 -0.97 -9.45
CA VAL A 42 0.81 -1.56 -10.22
C VAL A 42 2.13 -0.85 -9.93
N ASN A 43 2.11 0.48 -9.80
CA ASN A 43 3.31 1.26 -9.46
C ASN A 43 3.80 0.97 -8.05
N GLN A 44 2.93 0.76 -7.06
CA GLN A 44 3.35 0.33 -5.73
C GLN A 44 4.17 -0.97 -5.79
N VAL A 45 3.70 -1.97 -6.54
CA VAL A 45 4.45 -3.22 -6.71
C VAL A 45 5.80 -2.96 -7.39
N ARG A 46 5.83 -2.19 -8.48
CA ARG A 46 7.08 -1.85 -9.21
C ARG A 46 8.07 -1.10 -8.32
N GLN A 47 7.59 -0.16 -7.51
CA GLN A 47 8.44 0.61 -6.60
C GLN A 47 9.02 -0.26 -5.49
N GLY A 48 8.26 -1.19 -4.92
CA GLY A 48 8.79 -2.15 -3.94
C GLY A 48 9.89 -3.03 -4.52
N ILE A 49 9.72 -3.51 -5.77
CA ILE A 49 10.75 -4.28 -6.48
C ILE A 49 11.98 -3.42 -6.78
N LEU A 50 11.78 -2.18 -7.20
CA LEU A 50 12.87 -1.24 -7.48
C LEU A 50 13.62 -0.86 -6.20
N ALA A 51 12.90 -0.64 -5.10
CA ALA A 51 13.49 -0.32 -3.81
C ALA A 51 14.51 -1.40 -3.36
N GLU A 52 14.17 -2.68 -3.52
CA GLU A 52 15.14 -3.74 -3.24
C GLU A 52 16.38 -3.65 -4.13
N LYS A 53 16.22 -3.38 -5.43
CA LYS A 53 17.34 -3.25 -6.37
C LYS A 53 18.26 -2.08 -6.04
N LEU A 54 17.69 -1.00 -5.51
CA LEU A 54 18.41 0.21 -5.10
C LEU A 54 19.01 0.11 -3.68
N GLY A 55 18.75 -0.99 -2.95
CA GLY A 55 19.35 -1.24 -1.65
C GLY A 55 18.59 -0.68 -0.45
N PHE A 56 17.32 -0.27 -0.62
CA PHE A 56 16.46 0.06 0.52
C PHE A 56 16.22 -1.20 1.37
N GLN A 57 16.19 -1.03 2.69
CA GLN A 57 16.01 -2.13 3.64
C GLN A 57 14.55 -2.50 3.86
N SER A 58 13.63 -1.53 3.72
CA SER A 58 12.20 -1.74 3.93
C SER A 58 11.36 -0.95 2.94
N PHE A 59 10.17 -1.49 2.64
CA PHE A 59 9.14 -0.85 1.82
C PHE A 59 7.83 -0.83 2.58
N TRP A 60 7.29 0.38 2.82
CA TRP A 60 6.14 0.62 3.66
C TRP A 60 4.95 1.10 2.84
N LEU A 61 3.79 0.50 3.08
CA LEU A 61 2.53 0.90 2.48
C LEU A 61 1.52 1.31 3.54
N THR A 62 0.68 2.29 3.21
CA THR A 62 -0.46 2.70 4.01
C THR A 62 -1.69 1.86 3.71
N GLU A 63 -2.66 1.90 4.62
CA GLU A 63 -4.03 1.46 4.38
C GLU A 63 -4.97 2.66 4.41
N HIS A 64 -5.76 2.86 3.34
CA HIS A 64 -6.70 3.95 3.20
C HIS A 64 -8.02 3.46 2.63
N HIS A 65 -9.12 3.85 3.29
CA HIS A 65 -10.48 3.48 2.89
C HIS A 65 -11.33 4.72 2.67
N PHE A 66 -12.02 4.79 1.50
CA PHE A 66 -12.98 5.84 1.18
C PHE A 66 -12.46 7.25 1.44
N GLN A 67 -11.20 7.46 1.15
CA GLN A 67 -10.43 8.65 1.49
C GLN A 67 -11.10 9.96 1.02
N PRO A 68 -11.68 10.77 1.90
CA PRO A 68 -12.29 12.04 1.49
C PRO A 68 -11.26 13.16 1.29
N GLU A 69 -10.03 12.98 1.80
CA GLU A 69 -9.01 14.02 1.79
C GLU A 69 -8.02 13.92 0.64
N GLY A 70 -7.80 12.76 0.06
CA GLY A 70 -6.60 12.61 -0.76
C GLY A 70 -6.63 11.65 -1.91
N ALA A 71 -7.71 10.99 -2.20
CA ALA A 71 -7.75 10.09 -3.36
C ALA A 71 -6.66 8.99 -3.33
N GLU A 72 -6.29 8.53 -2.16
CA GLU A 72 -5.33 7.44 -1.97
C GLU A 72 -6.01 6.10 -2.22
N MET A 73 -5.33 5.26 -3.00
CA MET A 73 -5.88 4.00 -3.51
C MET A 73 -5.08 2.81 -2.95
N SER A 74 -5.10 2.64 -1.63
CA SER A 74 -4.37 1.57 -0.94
C SER A 74 -5.23 0.86 0.11
N PRO A 75 -6.31 0.19 -0.30
CA PRO A 75 -7.27 -0.38 0.66
C PRO A 75 -6.77 -1.66 1.34
N ASN A 76 -5.69 -2.26 0.86
CA ASN A 76 -5.14 -3.48 1.45
C ASN A 76 -3.63 -3.61 1.16
N PRO A 77 -2.77 -3.07 2.03
CA PRO A 77 -1.33 -3.13 1.85
C PRO A 77 -0.77 -4.56 1.84
N LEU A 78 -1.37 -5.49 2.60
CA LEU A 78 -0.92 -6.89 2.64
C LEU A 78 -1.03 -7.58 1.27
N MET A 79 -2.11 -7.33 0.52
CA MET A 79 -2.28 -7.89 -0.82
C MET A 79 -1.25 -7.34 -1.81
N VAL A 80 -0.97 -6.04 -1.75
CA VAL A 80 0.05 -5.43 -2.61
C VAL A 80 1.44 -5.97 -2.24
N GLN A 81 1.74 -6.08 -0.96
CA GLN A 81 3.03 -6.60 -0.48
C GLN A 81 3.22 -8.08 -0.77
N MET A 82 2.15 -8.87 -0.86
CA MET A 82 2.26 -10.25 -1.36
C MET A 82 2.82 -10.28 -2.79
N SER A 83 2.38 -9.34 -3.64
CA SER A 83 2.92 -9.21 -4.99
C SER A 83 4.39 -8.76 -4.99
N VAL A 84 4.76 -7.84 -4.10
CA VAL A 84 6.18 -7.44 -3.93
C VAL A 84 7.01 -8.62 -3.42
N ALA A 85 6.51 -9.36 -2.43
CA ALA A 85 7.18 -10.54 -1.85
C ALA A 85 7.53 -11.58 -2.89
N ALA A 86 6.62 -11.83 -3.86
CA ALA A 86 6.83 -12.79 -4.92
C ALA A 86 7.98 -12.44 -5.88
N HIS A 87 8.39 -11.16 -5.93
CA HIS A 87 9.41 -10.65 -6.85
C HIS A 87 10.68 -10.15 -6.14
N THR A 88 10.75 -10.27 -4.83
CA THR A 88 11.86 -9.78 -3.99
C THR A 88 12.34 -10.86 -3.03
N LYS A 89 13.53 -10.67 -2.44
CA LYS A 89 14.16 -11.67 -1.58
C LYS A 89 14.64 -11.14 -0.22
N ARG A 90 14.86 -9.83 -0.09
CA ARG A 90 15.53 -9.24 1.07
C ARG A 90 14.75 -8.10 1.71
N ILE A 91 14.10 -7.24 0.90
CA ILE A 91 13.42 -6.05 1.39
C ILE A 91 12.32 -6.43 2.39
N ARG A 92 12.27 -5.71 3.52
CA ARG A 92 11.25 -5.90 4.54
C ARG A 92 9.95 -5.23 4.10
N LEU A 93 8.83 -5.83 4.46
CA LEU A 93 7.49 -5.51 3.97
C LEU A 93 6.68 -4.90 5.10
N GLY A 94 6.64 -3.58 5.15
CA GLY A 94 6.04 -2.85 6.25
C GLY A 94 4.63 -2.33 5.94
N GLN A 95 3.73 -2.40 6.92
CA GLN A 95 2.44 -1.71 6.88
C GLN A 95 2.49 -0.53 7.85
N ALA A 96 2.10 0.66 7.38
CA ALA A 96 2.10 1.85 8.20
C ALA A 96 0.76 2.64 8.06
N ALA A 97 -0.29 2.11 8.64
CA ALA A 97 -0.42 0.86 9.41
C ALA A 97 -1.56 0.00 8.86
N ASN A 98 -1.75 -1.22 9.39
CA ASN A 98 -3.02 -1.92 9.22
C ASN A 98 -4.06 -1.25 10.15
N ILE A 99 -5.20 -0.81 9.60
CA ILE A 99 -6.25 -0.14 10.39
C ILE A 99 -7.13 -1.20 11.05
N ILE A 100 -6.73 -1.64 12.25
CA ILE A 100 -7.32 -2.80 12.93
C ILE A 100 -8.84 -2.77 13.09
N VAL A 101 -9.43 -1.58 13.17
CA VAL A 101 -10.90 -1.42 13.29
C VAL A 101 -11.66 -1.84 12.03
N TRP A 102 -11.00 -1.94 10.89
CA TRP A 102 -11.57 -2.42 9.62
C TRP A 102 -11.43 -3.93 9.42
N HIS A 103 -10.72 -4.62 10.31
CA HIS A 103 -10.40 -6.03 10.16
C HIS A 103 -11.01 -6.90 11.26
N HIS A 104 -11.42 -8.10 10.89
CA HIS A 104 -11.62 -9.14 11.89
C HIS A 104 -10.23 -9.58 12.41
N PRO A 105 -9.94 -9.53 13.73
CA PRO A 105 -8.58 -9.68 14.26
C PRO A 105 -7.92 -11.02 13.90
N VAL A 106 -8.68 -12.13 13.92
CA VAL A 106 -8.14 -13.43 13.53
C VAL A 106 -7.77 -13.45 12.05
N ARG A 107 -8.60 -12.86 11.17
CA ARG A 107 -8.30 -12.80 9.74
C ARG A 107 -7.09 -11.95 9.42
N LEU A 108 -6.94 -10.82 10.10
CA LEU A 108 -5.74 -9.98 9.95
C LEU A 108 -4.49 -10.74 10.38
N ALA A 109 -4.54 -11.39 11.55
CA ALA A 109 -3.40 -12.18 12.04
C ALA A 109 -3.00 -13.32 11.08
N GLU A 110 -4.00 -14.04 10.51
CA GLU A 110 -3.74 -15.07 9.50
C GLU A 110 -3.10 -14.51 8.23
N GLN A 111 -3.55 -13.35 7.75
CA GLN A 111 -3.00 -12.72 6.55
C GLN A 111 -1.56 -12.23 6.75
N ILE A 112 -1.28 -11.63 7.91
CA ILE A 112 0.07 -11.20 8.29
C ILE A 112 1.00 -12.41 8.39
N ALA A 113 0.58 -13.45 9.10
CA ALA A 113 1.35 -14.67 9.26
C ALA A 113 1.61 -15.37 7.91
N LEU A 114 0.60 -15.40 7.02
CA LEU A 114 0.74 -15.98 5.69
C LEU A 114 1.77 -15.22 4.85
N LEU A 115 1.69 -13.88 4.84
CA LEU A 115 2.66 -13.04 4.16
C LEU A 115 4.07 -13.25 4.73
N ASP A 116 4.19 -13.33 6.06
CA ASP A 116 5.48 -13.55 6.73
C ASP A 116 6.10 -14.89 6.33
N VAL A 117 5.34 -15.98 6.39
CA VAL A 117 5.81 -17.32 5.98
C VAL A 117 6.21 -17.33 4.51
N ILE A 118 5.38 -16.80 3.59
CA ILE A 118 5.68 -16.79 2.15
C ILE A 118 6.89 -15.91 1.84
N SER A 119 7.05 -14.80 2.54
CA SER A 119 8.17 -13.89 2.33
C SER A 119 9.47 -14.37 2.99
N GLY A 120 9.43 -15.38 3.88
CA GLY A 120 10.59 -15.87 4.62
C GLY A 120 10.97 -14.99 5.81
N GLY A 121 9.99 -14.50 6.58
CA GLY A 121 10.20 -13.72 7.80
C GLY A 121 10.51 -12.24 7.55
N ARG A 122 9.94 -11.63 6.50
CA ARG A 122 10.26 -10.24 6.12
C ARG A 122 9.18 -9.21 6.49
N VAL A 123 8.14 -9.60 7.21
CA VAL A 123 7.04 -8.68 7.54
C VAL A 123 7.39 -7.76 8.70
N GLU A 124 7.05 -6.50 8.56
CA GLU A 124 7.08 -5.45 9.59
C GLU A 124 5.63 -4.98 9.84
N CYS A 125 4.99 -5.58 10.83
CA CYS A 125 3.58 -5.30 11.10
C CYS A 125 3.41 -4.02 11.90
N GLY A 126 2.95 -2.94 11.23
CA GLY A 126 2.42 -1.76 11.91
C GLY A 126 0.90 -1.86 12.08
N ILE A 127 0.41 -1.45 13.25
CA ILE A 127 -1.01 -1.37 13.62
C ILE A 127 -1.29 -0.07 14.37
#